data_3a223895cfa070456df0411021a848c8
#
_entry.id   3a223895cfa070456df0411021a848c8
#
_cell.length_a   1.000
_cell.length_b   1.000
_cell.length_c   1.000
_cell.angle_alpha   90.00
_cell.angle_beta   90.00
_cell.angle_gamma   90.00
#
_symmetry.space_group_name_H-M   'P 1'
#
loop_
_entity.id
_entity.type
_entity.pdbx_description
1 polymer ?
#
loop_
_entity_poly.entity_id
_entity_poly.type
_entity_poly.pdbx_seq_one_letter_code
_entity_poly.pdbx_strand_id
1 'polypeptide(L)'
;MLTHGACLLTCLRDDYGWIPFPAHWDLPGGGAEPDESPVECALRELDEEFGLRLAAGRLAGRAFPSVSEPGRLSWLFSGTITATEIAVIRFGGEGQEWRMMPVAEFVAHPRAVPHFRDRVRLVLAGAGCGI
;
A
#
# COMPACT_ATOMS: atom_id res chain seq x y z
N MET A 1 0.40 -2.95 -2.08
CA MET A 1 1.78 -3.48 -1.91
C MET A 1 2.42 -3.63 -3.28
N LEU A 2 3.18 -2.65 -3.68
CA LEU A 2 3.82 -2.63 -5.00
C LEU A 2 5.32 -2.80 -4.83
N THR A 3 5.87 -3.84 -5.43
CA THR A 3 7.26 -4.23 -5.25
C THR A 3 8.11 -4.04 -6.50
N HIS A 4 9.39 -3.78 -6.29
CA HIS A 4 10.43 -3.84 -7.29
C HIS A 4 11.66 -4.47 -6.65
N GLY A 5 12.04 -5.65 -7.09
CA GLY A 5 13.08 -6.42 -6.40
C GLY A 5 12.69 -6.68 -4.95
N ALA A 6 13.58 -6.40 -4.02
CA ALA A 6 13.38 -6.60 -2.58
C ALA A 6 12.73 -5.38 -1.88
N CYS A 7 12.31 -4.36 -2.63
CA CYS A 7 11.75 -3.13 -2.08
C CYS A 7 10.27 -2.99 -2.39
N LEU A 8 9.55 -2.25 -1.56
CA LEU A 8 8.15 -1.91 -1.79
C LEU A 8 7.91 -0.41 -1.69
N LEU A 9 6.90 0.06 -2.43
CA LEU A 9 6.51 1.46 -2.44
C LEU A 9 5.82 1.82 -1.13
N THR A 10 6.35 2.82 -0.45
CA THR A 10 5.83 3.33 0.82
C THR A 10 5.70 4.84 0.79
N CYS A 11 4.86 5.37 1.68
CA CYS A 11 4.80 6.79 1.96
C CYS A 11 4.78 7.05 3.46
N LEU A 12 5.38 8.16 3.86
CA LEU A 12 5.36 8.60 5.25
C LEU A 12 4.13 9.46 5.46
N ARG A 13 3.23 9.02 6.35
CA ARG A 13 2.00 9.76 6.67
C ARG A 13 2.33 11.12 7.30
N ASP A 14 1.42 12.07 7.12
CA ASP A 14 1.53 13.37 7.78
C ASP A 14 1.61 13.22 9.30
N ASP A 15 2.23 14.18 9.96
CA ASP A 15 2.39 14.17 11.41
C ASP A 15 1.35 15.08 12.09
N TYR A 16 0.06 14.75 11.89
CA TYR A 16 -1.04 15.44 12.52
C TYR A 16 -1.61 14.58 13.64
N GLY A 17 -1.77 15.15 14.83
CA GLY A 17 -2.25 14.41 16.00
C GLY A 17 -3.67 13.86 15.88
N TRP A 18 -4.46 14.33 14.91
CA TRP A 18 -5.86 13.90 14.70
C TRP A 18 -6.04 12.82 13.65
N ILE A 19 -4.97 12.38 12.96
CA ILE A 19 -5.06 11.29 11.99
C ILE A 19 -4.58 9.98 12.63
N PRO A 20 -5.06 8.81 12.13
CA PRO A 20 -4.51 7.53 12.55
C PRO A 20 -3.04 7.39 12.14
N PHE A 21 -2.23 6.83 13.02
CA PHE A 21 -0.82 6.55 12.78
C PHE A 21 -0.03 7.72 12.18
N PRO A 22 0.01 8.90 12.86
CA PRO A 22 0.76 10.03 12.34
C PRO A 22 2.24 9.69 12.22
N ALA A 23 2.90 10.21 11.18
CA ALA A 23 4.32 9.99 10.90
C ALA A 23 4.73 8.50 10.88
N HIS A 24 3.83 7.63 10.42
CA HIS A 24 4.12 6.22 10.17
C HIS A 24 4.28 5.95 8.69
N TRP A 25 5.10 4.97 8.36
CA TRP A 25 5.25 4.45 7.00
C TRP A 25 4.02 3.62 6.63
N ASP A 26 3.43 3.95 5.51
CA ASP A 26 2.18 3.40 5.02
C ASP A 26 2.35 2.84 3.61
N LEU A 27 1.38 2.06 3.17
CA LEU A 27 1.28 1.60 1.79
C LEU A 27 0.31 2.51 1.02
N PRO A 28 0.43 2.60 -0.32
CA PRO A 28 -0.56 3.32 -1.11
C PRO A 28 -1.97 2.79 -0.87
N GLY A 29 -2.93 3.69 -0.73
CA GLY A 29 -4.32 3.31 -0.54
C GLY A 29 -5.13 4.39 0.15
N GLY A 30 -6.43 4.14 0.30
CA GLY A 30 -7.36 5.05 0.92
C GLY A 30 -8.75 4.46 0.99
N GLY A 31 -9.74 5.29 1.33
CA GLY A 31 -11.13 4.88 1.44
C GLY A 31 -11.82 4.79 0.08
N ALA A 32 -12.67 3.79 -0.08
CA ALA A 32 -13.47 3.62 -1.28
C ALA A 32 -14.55 4.72 -1.37
N GLU A 33 -14.77 5.21 -2.59
CA GLU A 33 -15.90 6.09 -2.89
C GLU A 33 -17.17 5.25 -3.12
N PRO A 34 -18.37 5.87 -3.04
CA PRO A 34 -19.61 5.15 -3.35
C PRO A 34 -19.55 4.49 -4.73
N ASP A 35 -20.05 3.27 -4.81
CA ASP A 35 -20.10 2.46 -6.03
C ASP A 35 -18.74 2.05 -6.60
N GLU A 36 -17.66 2.30 -5.90
CA GLU A 36 -16.31 1.92 -6.29
C GLU A 36 -15.97 0.51 -5.82
N SER A 37 -15.48 -0.34 -6.73
CA SER A 37 -14.97 -1.66 -6.34
C SER A 37 -13.63 -1.52 -5.59
N PRO A 38 -13.21 -2.54 -4.81
CA PRO A 38 -11.92 -2.49 -4.15
C PRO A 38 -10.74 -2.22 -5.09
N VAL A 39 -10.68 -2.86 -6.27
CA VAL A 39 -9.59 -2.63 -7.21
C VAL A 39 -9.66 -1.24 -7.84
N GLU A 40 -10.85 -0.75 -8.14
CA GLU A 40 -11.02 0.62 -8.64
C GLU A 40 -10.53 1.64 -7.62
N CYS A 41 -10.83 1.44 -6.34
CA CYS A 41 -10.33 2.27 -5.26
C CYS A 41 -8.80 2.27 -5.21
N ALA A 42 -8.19 1.10 -5.25
CA ALA A 42 -6.74 0.97 -5.21
C ALA A 42 -6.07 1.69 -6.39
N LEU A 43 -6.62 1.53 -7.60
CA LEU A 43 -6.09 2.17 -8.80
C LEU A 43 -6.25 3.70 -8.77
N ARG A 44 -7.38 4.19 -8.30
CA ARG A 44 -7.64 5.63 -8.17
C ARG A 44 -6.69 6.27 -7.14
N GLU A 45 -6.55 5.67 -5.98
CA GLU A 45 -5.66 6.17 -4.93
C GLU A 45 -4.20 6.17 -5.38
N LEU A 46 -3.79 5.14 -6.12
CA LEU A 46 -2.44 5.06 -6.66
C LEU A 46 -2.15 6.21 -7.64
N ASP A 47 -3.10 6.53 -8.50
CA ASP A 47 -2.99 7.66 -9.43
C ASP A 47 -2.95 9.00 -8.67
N GLU A 48 -3.85 9.19 -7.71
CA GLU A 48 -3.89 10.41 -6.91
C GLU A 48 -2.63 10.63 -6.07
N GLU A 49 -2.14 9.57 -5.43
CA GLU A 49 -1.01 9.66 -4.50
C GLU A 49 0.36 9.66 -5.19
N PHE A 50 0.51 8.92 -6.29
CA PHE A 50 1.81 8.67 -6.92
C PHE A 50 1.85 8.95 -8.43
N GLY A 51 0.73 9.30 -9.04
CA GLY A 51 0.66 9.51 -10.47
C GLY A 51 0.91 8.25 -11.30
N LEU A 52 0.71 7.08 -10.71
CA LEU A 52 0.88 5.80 -11.40
C LEU A 52 -0.47 5.25 -11.86
N ARG A 53 -0.52 4.82 -13.12
CA ARG A 53 -1.70 4.20 -13.73
C ARG A 53 -1.34 2.78 -14.15
N LEU A 54 -1.87 1.80 -13.42
CA LEU A 54 -1.65 0.39 -13.70
C LEU A 54 -2.93 -0.25 -14.22
N ALA A 55 -2.80 -1.28 -15.05
CA ALA A 55 -3.93 -2.09 -15.42
C ALA A 55 -4.34 -2.99 -14.25
N ALA A 56 -5.65 -3.18 -14.06
CA ALA A 56 -6.17 -4.00 -12.96
C ALA A 56 -5.61 -5.43 -12.94
N GLY A 57 -5.36 -5.99 -14.12
CA GLY A 57 -4.79 -7.33 -14.25
C GLY A 57 -3.37 -7.50 -13.69
N ARG A 58 -2.70 -6.41 -13.38
CA ARG A 58 -1.37 -6.45 -12.74
C ARG A 58 -1.44 -6.62 -11.23
N LEU A 59 -2.62 -6.54 -10.64
CA LEU A 59 -2.83 -6.57 -9.19
C LEU A 59 -3.54 -7.84 -8.77
N ALA A 60 -3.08 -8.44 -7.68
CA ALA A 60 -3.72 -9.56 -7.01
C ALA A 60 -4.27 -9.08 -5.67
N GLY A 61 -5.56 -9.26 -5.44
CA GLY A 61 -6.22 -8.78 -4.23
C GLY A 61 -6.37 -9.84 -3.16
N ARG A 62 -6.27 -9.42 -1.91
CA ARG A 62 -6.56 -10.26 -0.75
C ARG A 62 -7.35 -9.45 0.28
N ALA A 63 -8.43 -10.03 0.79
CA ALA A 63 -9.26 -9.41 1.79
C ALA A 63 -8.78 -9.75 3.20
N PHE A 64 -8.86 -8.75 4.09
CA PHE A 64 -8.56 -8.89 5.51
C PHE A 64 -9.69 -8.26 6.32
N PRO A 65 -9.93 -8.70 7.56
CA PRO A 65 -10.83 -7.96 8.43
C PRO A 65 -10.36 -6.52 8.63
N SER A 66 -11.27 -5.57 8.51
CA SER A 66 -10.93 -4.16 8.77
C SER A 66 -10.54 -3.95 10.23
N VAL A 67 -9.49 -3.18 10.47
CA VAL A 67 -9.06 -2.85 11.85
C VAL A 67 -9.87 -1.71 12.45
N SER A 68 -10.53 -0.90 11.63
CA SER A 68 -11.29 0.28 12.07
C SER A 68 -12.81 0.06 12.06
N GLU A 69 -13.31 -0.83 11.24
CA GLU A 69 -14.74 -1.07 11.04
C GLU A 69 -15.08 -2.56 11.22
N PRO A 70 -15.52 -2.98 12.42
CA PRO A 70 -15.89 -4.37 12.68
C PRO A 70 -16.93 -4.89 11.68
N GLY A 71 -16.72 -6.10 11.20
CA GLY A 71 -17.60 -6.74 10.22
C GLY A 71 -17.38 -6.32 8.76
N ARG A 72 -16.48 -5.39 8.50
CA ARG A 72 -16.10 -5.00 7.13
C ARG A 72 -14.79 -5.64 6.70
N LEU A 73 -14.60 -5.73 5.40
CA LEU A 73 -13.35 -6.19 4.78
C LEU A 73 -12.53 -5.01 4.30
N SER A 74 -11.22 -5.16 4.44
CA SER A 74 -10.23 -4.26 3.88
C SER A 74 -9.40 -5.04 2.88
N TRP A 75 -9.12 -4.46 1.72
CA TRP A 75 -8.41 -5.15 0.65
C TRP A 75 -6.98 -4.66 0.53
N LEU A 76 -6.05 -5.60 0.34
CA LEU A 76 -4.67 -5.30 -0.01
C LEU A 76 -4.41 -5.89 -1.39
N PHE A 77 -4.00 -5.04 -2.32
CA PHE A 77 -3.61 -5.45 -3.67
C PHE A 77 -2.10 -5.48 -3.78
N SER A 78 -1.57 -6.53 -4.38
CA SER A 78 -0.14 -6.69 -4.59
C SER A 78 0.18 -6.80 -6.08
N GLY A 79 1.35 -6.32 -6.43
CA GLY A 79 1.86 -6.38 -7.80
C GLY A 79 3.30 -5.88 -7.85
N THR A 80 3.89 -5.96 -9.03
CA THR A 80 5.24 -5.46 -9.27
C THR A 80 5.19 -4.18 -10.11
N ILE A 81 6.14 -3.29 -9.88
CA ILE A 81 6.35 -2.10 -10.71
C ILE A 81 7.76 -2.10 -11.28
N THR A 82 7.92 -1.47 -12.43
CA THR A 82 9.19 -1.40 -13.14
C THR A 82 10.03 -0.20 -12.69
N ALA A 83 11.32 -0.23 -12.99
CA ALA A 83 12.20 0.93 -12.74
C ALA A 83 11.71 2.17 -13.50
N THR A 84 11.18 2.02 -14.71
CA THR A 84 10.60 3.12 -15.49
C THR A 84 9.39 3.72 -14.79
N GLU A 85 8.52 2.89 -14.22
CA GLU A 85 7.36 3.34 -13.47
C GLU A 85 7.77 4.09 -12.20
N ILE A 86 8.76 3.60 -11.49
CA ILE A 86 9.32 4.30 -10.31
C ILE A 86 9.87 5.67 -10.70
N ALA A 87 10.56 5.75 -11.82
CA ALA A 87 11.18 7.01 -12.29
C ALA A 87 10.16 8.10 -12.63
N VAL A 88 8.92 7.74 -12.95
CA VAL A 88 7.86 8.71 -13.31
C VAL A 88 6.90 9.00 -12.16
N ILE A 89 7.15 8.50 -10.96
CA ILE A 89 6.31 8.79 -9.79
C ILE A 89 6.25 10.29 -9.56
N ARG A 90 5.02 10.78 -9.35
CA ARG A 90 4.71 12.14 -8.94
C ARG A 90 3.96 12.08 -7.62
N PHE A 91 4.67 12.35 -6.53
CA PHE A 91 4.07 12.30 -5.21
C PHE A 91 3.05 13.43 -5.04
N GLY A 92 1.84 13.08 -4.60
CA GLY A 92 0.74 14.01 -4.40
C GLY A 92 0.89 14.87 -3.14
N GLY A 93 -0.21 15.60 -2.80
CA GLY A 93 -0.21 16.54 -1.69
C GLY A 93 -0.41 15.94 -0.30
N GLU A 94 -0.74 14.66 -0.20
CA GLU A 94 -0.91 13.96 1.08
C GLU A 94 0.37 13.19 1.42
N GLY A 95 0.75 13.25 2.71
CA GLY A 95 1.96 12.61 3.19
C GLY A 95 3.18 13.52 3.10
N GLN A 96 4.25 13.12 3.79
CA GLN A 96 5.48 13.90 3.88
C GLN A 96 6.48 13.57 2.77
N GLU A 97 6.62 12.27 2.46
CA GLU A 97 7.57 11.77 1.45
C GLU A 97 7.18 10.35 1.04
N TRP A 98 7.76 9.88 -0.04
CA TRP A 98 7.64 8.48 -0.46
C TRP A 98 9.02 7.85 -0.58
N ARG A 99 9.05 6.52 -0.53
CA ARG A 99 10.31 5.79 -0.58
C ARG A 99 10.07 4.36 -1.06
N MET A 100 10.97 3.85 -1.91
CA MET A 100 11.09 2.40 -2.13
C MET A 100 11.86 1.83 -0.94
N MET A 101 11.16 1.21 -0.02
CA MET A 101 11.75 0.69 1.22
C MET A 101 12.00 -0.81 1.10
N PRO A 102 13.16 -1.33 1.53
CA PRO A 102 13.35 -2.78 1.60
C PRO A 102 12.21 -3.43 2.39
N VAL A 103 11.65 -4.52 1.87
CA VAL A 103 10.55 -5.23 2.53
C VAL A 103 10.95 -5.64 3.95
N ALA A 104 12.18 -6.14 4.12
CA ALA A 104 12.70 -6.52 5.43
C ALA A 104 12.74 -5.36 6.43
N GLU A 105 13.00 -4.16 5.95
CA GLU A 105 12.97 -2.96 6.78
C GLU A 105 11.54 -2.62 7.18
N PHE A 106 10.60 -2.63 6.23
CA PHE A 106 9.20 -2.27 6.48
C PHE A 106 8.56 -3.17 7.53
N VAL A 107 8.71 -4.49 7.39
CA VAL A 107 8.08 -5.45 8.30
C VAL A 107 8.66 -5.43 9.71
N ALA A 108 9.84 -4.86 9.89
CA ALA A 108 10.50 -4.70 11.19
C ALA A 108 10.48 -3.25 11.68
N HIS A 109 9.95 -2.31 10.91
CA HIS A 109 10.02 -0.89 11.23
C HIS A 109 9.06 -0.53 12.37
N PRO A 110 9.55 0.09 13.45
CA PRO A 110 8.69 0.44 14.60
C PRO A 110 7.65 1.50 14.26
N ARG A 111 7.85 2.27 13.19
CA ARG A 111 6.92 3.29 12.73
C ARG A 111 6.31 2.94 11.37
N ALA A 112 6.21 1.68 11.02
CA ALA A 112 5.35 1.24 9.95
C ALA A 112 3.97 0.91 10.54
N VAL A 113 2.89 1.17 9.78
CA VAL A 113 1.52 0.88 10.22
C VAL A 113 1.43 -0.60 10.61
N PRO A 114 1.10 -0.93 11.88
CA PRO A 114 1.26 -2.31 12.40
C PRO A 114 0.52 -3.38 11.63
N HIS A 115 -0.75 -3.14 11.26
CA HIS A 115 -1.52 -4.13 10.53
C HIS A 115 -1.00 -4.35 9.10
N PHE A 116 -0.33 -3.37 8.49
CA PHE A 116 0.30 -3.54 7.19
C PHE A 116 1.61 -4.33 7.29
N ARG A 117 2.36 -4.21 8.38
CA ARG A 117 3.51 -5.11 8.61
C ARG A 117 3.07 -6.57 8.58
N ASP A 118 2.00 -6.88 9.28
CA ASP A 118 1.46 -8.24 9.36
C ASP A 118 0.91 -8.71 8.02
N ARG A 119 0.15 -7.86 7.32
CA ARG A 119 -0.44 -8.19 6.03
C ARG A 119 0.61 -8.41 4.95
N VAL A 120 1.66 -7.60 4.92
CA VAL A 120 2.79 -7.79 4.00
C VAL A 120 3.44 -9.16 4.24
N ARG A 121 3.70 -9.53 5.49
CA ARG A 121 4.23 -10.86 5.82
C ARG A 121 3.33 -11.98 5.32
N LEU A 122 2.03 -11.85 5.53
CA LEU A 122 1.05 -12.87 5.10
C LEU A 122 0.98 -13.00 3.58
N VAL A 123 1.00 -11.89 2.85
CA VAL A 123 0.97 -11.90 1.39
C VAL A 123 2.24 -12.54 0.83
N LEU A 124 3.40 -12.22 1.39
CA LEU A 124 4.67 -12.82 0.96
C LEU A 124 4.74 -14.31 1.29
N ALA A 125 4.25 -14.72 2.45
CA ALA A 125 4.18 -16.14 2.82
C ALA A 125 3.27 -16.92 1.86
N GLY A 126 2.13 -16.35 1.48
CA GLY A 126 1.22 -16.94 0.51
C GLY A 126 1.85 -17.08 -0.88
N ALA A 127 2.59 -16.07 -1.34
CA ALA A 127 3.33 -16.13 -2.59
C ALA A 127 4.42 -17.20 -2.56
N GLY A 128 5.11 -17.34 -1.41
CA GLY A 128 6.10 -18.40 -1.19
C GLY A 128 5.52 -19.80 -1.21
N CYS A 129 4.31 -19.97 -0.69
CA CYS A 129 3.61 -21.26 -0.66
C CYS A 129 3.13 -21.71 -2.04
N GLY A 130 3.07 -20.83 -3.01
CA GLY A 130 2.66 -21.15 -4.37
C GLY A 130 3.73 -21.84 -5.23
N ILE A 131 4.85 -22.14 -4.66
CA ILE A 131 5.98 -22.75 -5.38
C ILE A 131 5.80 -24.26 -5.51
#